data_684e860f6bbe889a2fe0b28b1cfd1be2
#
_entry.id   684e860f6bbe889a2fe0b28b1cfd1be2
#
_cell.length_a   1.000
_cell.length_b   1.000
_cell.length_c   1.000
_cell.angle_alpha   90.00
_cell.angle_beta   90.00
_cell.angle_gamma   90.00
#
_symmetry.space_group_name_H-M   'P 1'
#
loop_
_entity.id
_entity.type
_entity.pdbx_description
1 polymer ?
#
loop_
_entity_poly.entity_id
_entity_poly.type
_entity_poly.pdbx_seq_one_letter_code
_entity_poly.pdbx_strand_id
1 'polypeptide(L)'
;MILNFSFKNYLSFRDAQQFSFEPISGKKEFGPVRVAAVYGANASGKSNFIDALNFVSYFVRTGFAAGDAQTRIPVIPFLLDSNSIDDDTEFSIDFTSGNEKYEFSFGLNKNEVTYENLVVYRSKQPSLLYDRTSVNGKQSIKFGSSFTGAKKQLWDITRKNSLFLSAAATAGSTVIQPAFKSLAYDVKRYDATQYANELTEIKKLFIKGDSRARVLSQLIKFADIGIDDIDVRQAESVFGLKEPFVDLKDIPEEARNIIEEDFKRSFSYDLFFHHKGVGDGLWFNSNQESEGTKAALAFFFVALNSLSSGTLALIDELDSSLHPTLLRDFVSLFSDSETNPNGAQLIFSTHDVTLMTRTSPMEEVLERDQVWFVEKDSEGTSQLIAAMEYSPRANENLGRNYLNGVYVPLPNPSFHQLMAQLMKEGADING
;
A
#
# COMPACT_ATOMS: atom_id res chain seq x y z
N MET A 1 -1.42 10.54 -8.62
CA MET A 1 -1.08 11.01 -7.26
C MET A 1 -2.36 11.14 -6.45
N ILE A 2 -2.40 10.59 -5.25
CA ILE A 2 -3.53 10.72 -4.32
C ILE A 2 -3.43 12.06 -3.58
N LEU A 3 -4.56 12.74 -3.41
CA LEU A 3 -4.64 14.01 -2.66
C LEU A 3 -5.37 13.81 -1.34
N ASN A 4 -6.58 13.24 -1.39
CA ASN A 4 -7.42 12.98 -0.23
C ASN A 4 -8.00 11.58 -0.32
N PHE A 5 -8.21 10.97 0.83
CA PHE A 5 -8.89 9.68 0.95
C PHE A 5 -9.81 9.69 2.17
N SER A 6 -11.04 9.28 1.99
CA SER A 6 -11.95 9.05 3.12
C SER A 6 -12.64 7.71 2.97
N PHE A 7 -12.96 7.10 4.10
CA PHE A 7 -13.66 5.83 4.15
C PHE A 7 -14.47 5.72 5.44
N LYS A 8 -15.48 4.85 5.42
CA LYS A 8 -16.38 4.60 6.55
C LYS A 8 -16.77 3.13 6.56
N ASN A 9 -16.99 2.61 7.76
CA ASN A 9 -17.48 1.24 7.99
C ASN A 9 -16.62 0.16 7.31
N TYR A 10 -15.32 0.18 7.62
CA TYR A 10 -14.37 -0.78 7.04
C TYR A 10 -13.45 -1.37 8.11
N LEU A 11 -13.44 -2.69 8.24
CA LEU A 11 -12.64 -3.45 9.21
C LEU A 11 -12.81 -2.92 10.65
N SER A 12 -11.77 -2.32 11.24
CA SER A 12 -11.83 -1.75 12.59
C SER A 12 -12.34 -0.31 12.65
N PHE A 13 -12.62 0.32 11.53
CA PHE A 13 -13.10 1.70 11.45
C PHE A 13 -14.62 1.72 11.23
N ARG A 14 -15.37 2.08 12.26
CA ARG A 14 -16.82 2.25 12.19
C ARG A 14 -17.19 3.58 11.54
N ASP A 15 -16.63 4.64 12.08
CA ASP A 15 -16.98 6.01 11.72
C ASP A 15 -16.13 6.51 10.52
N ALA A 16 -16.58 7.59 9.90
CA ALA A 16 -15.87 8.16 8.75
C ALA A 16 -14.48 8.65 9.14
N GLN A 17 -13.49 8.25 8.38
CA GLN A 17 -12.10 8.66 8.49
C GLN A 17 -11.69 9.54 7.32
N GLN A 18 -10.77 10.47 7.56
CA GLN A 18 -10.22 11.34 6.53
C GLN A 18 -8.70 11.31 6.58
N PHE A 19 -8.09 11.18 5.43
CA PHE A 19 -6.64 11.24 5.22
C PHE A 19 -6.34 12.22 4.09
N SER A 20 -5.27 13.01 4.24
CA SER A 20 -4.87 14.00 3.22
C SER A 20 -3.36 14.06 3.03
N PHE A 21 -2.95 14.13 1.77
CA PHE A 21 -1.61 14.55 1.38
C PHE A 21 -1.54 16.06 1.10
N GLU A 22 -2.62 16.81 1.24
CA GLU A 22 -2.57 18.25 1.07
C GLU A 22 -1.85 18.89 2.26
N PRO A 23 -0.83 19.72 2.02
CA PRO A 23 -0.08 20.36 3.10
C PRO A 23 -0.97 21.34 3.86
N ILE A 24 -0.77 21.43 5.17
CA ILE A 24 -1.49 22.37 6.01
C ILE A 24 -1.17 23.81 5.61
N SER A 25 -2.12 24.69 5.83
CA SER A 25 -2.08 26.10 5.41
C SER A 25 -0.73 26.78 5.72
N GLY A 26 -0.08 27.34 4.70
CA GLY A 26 1.23 27.99 4.75
C GLY A 26 2.32 27.28 3.94
N LYS A 27 2.15 26.00 3.62
CA LYS A 27 3.10 25.22 2.81
C LYS A 27 2.57 24.84 1.42
N LYS A 28 1.42 25.37 1.00
CA LYS A 28 0.76 25.03 -0.28
C LYS A 28 1.62 25.32 -1.52
N GLU A 29 2.61 26.17 -1.41
CA GLU A 29 3.56 26.48 -2.49
C GLU A 29 4.48 25.30 -2.86
N PHE A 30 4.64 24.33 -1.95
CA PHE A 30 5.52 23.17 -2.13
C PHE A 30 4.81 21.94 -2.72
N GLY A 31 3.52 22.05 -3.03
CA GLY A 31 2.71 20.94 -3.56
C GLY A 31 2.31 19.90 -2.49
N PRO A 32 1.67 18.79 -2.88
CA PRO A 32 1.25 17.76 -1.96
C PRO A 32 2.42 17.09 -1.23
N VAL A 33 2.19 16.74 0.03
CA VAL A 33 3.10 15.91 0.84
C VAL A 33 3.31 14.57 0.13
N ARG A 34 4.51 14.02 0.17
CA ARG A 34 4.88 12.79 -0.54
C ARG A 34 4.92 11.56 0.36
N VAL A 35 5.04 11.77 1.65
CA VAL A 35 5.24 10.73 2.65
C VAL A 35 4.22 10.87 3.76
N ALA A 36 3.64 9.76 4.20
CA ALA A 36 2.81 9.68 5.38
C ALA A 36 3.19 8.46 6.22
N ALA A 37 3.57 8.69 7.46
CA ALA A 37 3.92 7.67 8.42
C ALA A 37 2.78 7.49 9.44
N VAL A 38 2.34 6.24 9.63
CA VAL A 38 1.21 5.88 10.48
C VAL A 38 1.72 5.17 11.73
N TYR A 39 1.53 5.82 12.87
CA TYR A 39 1.92 5.33 14.19
C TYR A 39 0.70 4.89 15.01
N GLY A 40 0.89 4.03 15.99
CA GLY A 40 -0.14 3.58 16.91
C GLY A 40 0.25 2.28 17.60
N ALA A 41 -0.48 1.91 18.63
CA ALA A 41 -0.28 0.66 19.35
C ALA A 41 -0.49 -0.56 18.45
N ASN A 42 -0.02 -1.74 18.89
CA ASN A 42 -0.36 -3.00 18.24
C ASN A 42 -1.89 -3.17 18.24
N ALA A 43 -2.43 -3.68 17.12
CA ALA A 43 -3.86 -3.87 16.90
C ALA A 43 -4.71 -2.56 16.93
N SER A 44 -4.10 -1.36 16.87
CA SER A 44 -4.86 -0.10 16.79
C SER A 44 -5.63 0.07 15.49
N GLY A 45 -5.18 -0.54 14.38
CA GLY A 45 -5.82 -0.44 13.06
C GLY A 45 -4.93 0.14 11.96
N LYS A 46 -3.61 0.31 12.19
CA LYS A 46 -2.65 0.80 11.18
C LYS A 46 -2.73 0.01 9.86
N SER A 47 -2.65 -1.30 9.95
CA SER A 47 -2.75 -2.20 8.79
C SER A 47 -4.11 -2.10 8.11
N ASN A 48 -5.20 -1.90 8.86
CA ASN A 48 -6.55 -1.75 8.32
C ASN A 48 -6.73 -0.44 7.55
N PHE A 49 -6.05 0.63 7.94
CA PHE A 49 -6.00 1.88 7.17
C PHE A 49 -5.28 1.68 5.83
N ILE A 50 -4.11 1.06 5.85
CA ILE A 50 -3.36 0.72 4.62
C ILE A 50 -4.21 -0.18 3.72
N ASP A 51 -4.90 -1.15 4.31
CA ASP A 51 -5.75 -2.08 3.59
C ASP A 51 -6.99 -1.41 2.97
N ALA A 52 -7.55 -0.37 3.61
CA ALA A 52 -8.66 0.40 3.05
C ALA A 52 -8.31 1.04 1.70
N LEU A 53 -7.13 1.65 1.58
CA LEU A 53 -6.62 2.21 0.34
C LEU A 53 -6.31 1.11 -0.70
N ASN A 54 -5.70 0.02 -0.25
CA ASN A 54 -5.42 -1.14 -1.10
C ASN A 54 -6.71 -1.77 -1.63
N PHE A 55 -7.77 -1.85 -0.81
CA PHE A 55 -9.06 -2.38 -1.22
C PHE A 55 -9.66 -1.58 -2.39
N VAL A 56 -9.59 -0.24 -2.37
CA VAL A 56 -10.05 0.59 -3.50
C VAL A 56 -9.32 0.18 -4.78
N SER A 57 -7.98 0.13 -4.75
CA SER A 57 -7.18 -0.27 -5.92
C SER A 57 -7.51 -1.70 -6.39
N TYR A 58 -7.57 -2.64 -5.45
CA TYR A 58 -7.91 -4.03 -5.73
C TYR A 58 -9.30 -4.14 -6.37
N PHE A 59 -10.33 -3.51 -5.80
CA PHE A 59 -11.70 -3.62 -6.27
C PHE A 59 -11.91 -2.93 -7.62
N VAL A 60 -11.28 -1.78 -7.85
CA VAL A 60 -11.26 -1.12 -9.17
C VAL A 60 -10.62 -2.04 -10.22
N ARG A 61 -9.50 -2.67 -9.90
CA ARG A 61 -8.78 -3.53 -10.85
C ARG A 61 -9.49 -4.85 -11.13
N THR A 62 -10.02 -5.52 -10.11
CA THR A 62 -10.48 -6.91 -10.21
C THR A 62 -11.98 -7.09 -10.13
N GLY A 63 -12.72 -6.18 -9.53
CA GLY A 63 -14.14 -6.35 -9.21
C GLY A 63 -15.06 -6.62 -10.40
N PHE A 64 -14.67 -6.21 -11.61
CA PHE A 64 -15.38 -6.59 -12.85
C PHE A 64 -14.76 -7.82 -13.51
N ALA A 65 -13.43 -7.93 -13.54
CA ALA A 65 -12.75 -8.98 -14.30
C ALA A 65 -12.79 -10.37 -13.61
N ALA A 66 -12.70 -10.41 -12.27
CA ALA A 66 -12.50 -11.65 -11.50
C ALA A 66 -13.81 -12.31 -11.00
N GLY A 67 -14.96 -11.69 -11.19
CA GLY A 67 -16.21 -12.19 -10.65
C GLY A 67 -17.33 -12.36 -11.68
N ASP A 68 -18.41 -12.99 -11.29
CA ASP A 68 -19.67 -13.08 -12.00
C ASP A 68 -20.81 -12.29 -11.30
N ALA A 69 -22.03 -12.39 -11.78
CA ALA A 69 -23.17 -11.65 -11.22
C ALA A 69 -23.61 -12.15 -9.81
N GLN A 70 -23.10 -13.30 -9.35
CA GLN A 70 -23.43 -13.90 -8.05
C GLN A 70 -22.27 -13.80 -7.05
N THR A 71 -21.09 -13.43 -7.51
CA THR A 71 -19.89 -13.26 -6.67
C THR A 71 -20.15 -12.18 -5.63
N ARG A 72 -19.92 -12.49 -4.35
CA ARG A 72 -19.99 -11.50 -3.28
C ARG A 72 -18.80 -10.56 -3.34
N ILE A 73 -19.04 -9.29 -3.04
CA ILE A 73 -17.97 -8.30 -2.89
C ILE A 73 -17.18 -8.64 -1.62
N PRO A 74 -15.84 -8.76 -1.67
CA PRO A 74 -15.01 -9.16 -0.53
C PRO A 74 -14.77 -8.01 0.45
N VAL A 75 -15.80 -7.24 0.76
CA VAL A 75 -15.76 -6.16 1.74
C VAL A 75 -16.09 -6.68 3.13
N ILE A 76 -15.40 -6.17 4.13
CA ILE A 76 -15.62 -6.50 5.54
C ILE A 76 -15.97 -5.21 6.27
N PRO A 77 -17.25 -5.00 6.64
CA PRO A 77 -17.67 -3.86 7.45
C PRO A 77 -17.13 -3.99 8.89
N PHE A 78 -17.35 -2.98 9.71
CA PHE A 78 -17.09 -3.07 11.14
C PHE A 78 -18.03 -4.10 11.79
N LEU A 79 -17.46 -5.12 12.44
CA LEU A 79 -18.20 -6.29 12.89
C LEU A 79 -18.63 -6.25 14.38
N LEU A 80 -18.13 -5.27 15.16
CA LEU A 80 -18.39 -5.19 16.59
C LEU A 80 -19.68 -4.41 16.94
N ASP A 81 -20.37 -3.91 15.93
CA ASP A 81 -21.66 -3.24 16.06
C ASP A 81 -22.66 -3.83 15.05
N SER A 82 -23.83 -4.24 15.54
CA SER A 82 -24.86 -4.89 14.71
C SER A 82 -25.41 -3.98 13.61
N ASN A 83 -25.47 -2.67 13.84
CA ASN A 83 -25.96 -1.73 12.84
C ASN A 83 -24.95 -1.59 11.69
N SER A 84 -23.67 -1.55 12.01
CA SER A 84 -22.60 -1.40 11.03
C SER A 84 -22.47 -2.59 10.09
N ILE A 85 -22.88 -3.80 10.51
CA ILE A 85 -22.83 -5.01 9.67
C ILE A 85 -23.71 -4.90 8.43
N ASP A 86 -24.84 -4.22 8.56
CA ASP A 86 -25.85 -4.06 7.51
C ASP A 86 -25.72 -2.70 6.78
N ASP A 87 -24.90 -1.76 7.31
CA ASP A 87 -24.61 -0.49 6.69
C ASP A 87 -23.62 -0.64 5.53
N ASP A 88 -23.67 0.29 4.60
CA ASP A 88 -22.71 0.36 3.50
C ASP A 88 -21.30 0.70 3.99
N THR A 89 -20.31 0.08 3.37
CA THR A 89 -18.94 0.57 3.40
C THR A 89 -18.77 1.63 2.33
N GLU A 90 -18.22 2.78 2.69
CA GLU A 90 -18.08 3.93 1.80
C GLU A 90 -16.62 4.30 1.59
N PHE A 91 -16.27 4.69 0.36
CA PHE A 91 -14.95 5.19 -0.01
C PHE A 91 -15.07 6.45 -0.86
N SER A 92 -14.19 7.40 -0.62
CA SER A 92 -14.02 8.57 -1.49
C SER A 92 -12.54 8.90 -1.63
N ILE A 93 -12.10 9.20 -2.84
CA ILE A 93 -10.71 9.44 -3.16
C ILE A 93 -10.56 10.57 -4.17
N ASP A 94 -9.76 11.58 -3.82
CA ASP A 94 -9.35 12.66 -4.70
C ASP A 94 -7.94 12.36 -5.19
N PHE A 95 -7.74 12.43 -6.49
CA PHE A 95 -6.44 12.13 -7.09
C PHE A 95 -6.21 12.90 -8.39
N THR A 96 -4.96 12.96 -8.81
CA THR A 96 -4.59 13.49 -10.13
C THR A 96 -4.15 12.37 -11.06
N SER A 97 -4.52 12.48 -12.33
CA SER A 97 -4.00 11.65 -13.42
C SER A 97 -3.62 12.56 -14.58
N GLY A 98 -2.34 12.62 -14.91
CA GLY A 98 -1.83 13.69 -15.78
C GLY A 98 -2.11 15.07 -15.19
N ASN A 99 -2.70 15.95 -15.99
CA ASN A 99 -3.03 17.32 -15.56
C ASN A 99 -4.47 17.47 -15.04
N GLU A 100 -5.22 16.40 -14.94
CA GLU A 100 -6.62 16.43 -14.49
C GLU A 100 -6.74 15.93 -13.05
N LYS A 101 -7.55 16.62 -12.23
CA LYS A 101 -7.97 16.14 -10.92
C LYS A 101 -9.28 15.37 -11.06
N TYR A 102 -9.40 14.29 -10.31
CA TYR A 102 -10.59 13.45 -10.21
C TYR A 102 -11.06 13.36 -8.76
N GLU A 103 -12.37 13.27 -8.61
CA GLU A 103 -13.03 12.87 -7.37
C GLU A 103 -13.85 11.62 -7.67
N PHE A 104 -13.54 10.53 -6.99
CA PHE A 104 -14.20 9.24 -7.15
C PHE A 104 -14.74 8.78 -5.82
N SER A 105 -16.04 8.51 -5.74
CA SER A 105 -16.67 7.99 -4.54
C SER A 105 -17.59 6.82 -4.85
N PHE A 106 -17.68 5.87 -3.94
CA PHE A 106 -18.60 4.74 -4.05
C PHE A 106 -18.94 4.18 -2.68
N GLY A 107 -20.15 3.62 -2.59
CA GLY A 107 -20.63 2.82 -1.47
C GLY A 107 -20.98 1.42 -1.92
N LEU A 108 -20.79 0.46 -1.06
CA LEU A 108 -21.06 -0.94 -1.35
C LEU A 108 -21.33 -1.74 -0.08
N ASN A 109 -22.02 -2.85 -0.27
CA ASN A 109 -22.11 -3.92 0.71
C ASN A 109 -21.69 -5.25 0.08
N LYS A 110 -21.86 -6.37 0.77
CA LYS A 110 -21.46 -7.70 0.25
C LYS A 110 -22.15 -8.11 -1.04
N ASN A 111 -23.26 -7.47 -1.42
CA ASN A 111 -24.13 -7.92 -2.52
C ASN A 111 -24.10 -6.98 -3.73
N GLU A 112 -23.91 -5.66 -3.49
CA GLU A 112 -23.98 -4.68 -4.56
C GLU A 112 -23.21 -3.39 -4.25
N VAL A 113 -22.92 -2.65 -5.31
CA VAL A 113 -22.49 -1.25 -5.27
C VAL A 113 -23.75 -0.39 -5.13
N THR A 114 -23.88 0.33 -4.03
CA THR A 114 -25.09 1.10 -3.70
C THR A 114 -25.08 2.48 -4.30
N TYR A 115 -23.90 3.09 -4.43
CA TYR A 115 -23.67 4.27 -5.24
C TYR A 115 -22.27 4.30 -5.84
N GLU A 116 -22.07 5.08 -6.89
CA GLU A 116 -20.76 5.29 -7.52
C GLU A 116 -20.78 6.60 -8.31
N ASN A 117 -19.87 7.50 -8.02
CA ASN A 117 -19.77 8.82 -8.63
C ASN A 117 -18.36 9.12 -9.10
N LEU A 118 -18.21 9.68 -10.30
CA LEU A 118 -16.93 10.15 -10.81
C LEU A 118 -17.06 11.55 -11.41
N VAL A 119 -16.24 12.45 -10.89
CA VAL A 119 -16.13 13.85 -11.32
C VAL A 119 -14.71 14.11 -11.81
N VAL A 120 -14.56 14.93 -12.84
CA VAL A 120 -13.27 15.39 -13.36
C VAL A 120 -13.19 16.91 -13.36
N TYR A 121 -12.02 17.44 -13.00
CA TYR A 121 -11.70 18.86 -13.05
C TYR A 121 -10.66 19.09 -14.16
N ARG A 122 -11.15 19.57 -15.31
CA ARG A 122 -10.33 20.06 -16.43
C ARG A 122 -10.07 21.55 -16.34
N SER A 123 -10.79 22.21 -15.46
CA SER A 123 -10.69 23.62 -15.08
C SER A 123 -11.04 23.75 -13.60
N LYS A 124 -11.27 24.95 -13.10
CA LYS A 124 -11.71 25.15 -11.70
C LYS A 124 -13.12 24.62 -11.41
N GLN A 125 -13.92 24.32 -12.45
CA GLN A 125 -15.29 23.79 -12.26
C GLN A 125 -15.32 22.28 -12.43
N PRO A 126 -16.04 21.55 -11.52
CA PRO A 126 -16.25 20.12 -11.64
C PRO A 126 -17.10 19.76 -12.85
N SER A 127 -16.78 18.68 -13.51
CA SER A 127 -17.56 18.09 -14.58
C SER A 127 -17.93 16.66 -14.23
N LEU A 128 -19.21 16.41 -14.04
CA LEU A 128 -19.71 15.06 -13.78
C LEU A 128 -19.39 14.16 -14.98
N LEU A 129 -18.78 13.02 -14.75
CA LEU A 129 -18.69 11.95 -15.74
C LEU A 129 -19.91 11.04 -15.64
N TYR A 130 -20.15 10.49 -14.46
CA TYR A 130 -21.37 9.71 -14.18
C TYR A 130 -21.70 9.71 -12.69
N ASP A 131 -22.98 9.39 -12.41
CA ASP A 131 -23.54 9.21 -11.08
C ASP A 131 -24.49 8.02 -11.11
N ARG A 132 -24.14 6.96 -10.36
CA ARG A 132 -24.87 5.70 -10.24
C ARG A 132 -25.44 5.58 -8.84
N THR A 133 -26.66 5.13 -8.74
CA THR A 133 -27.34 4.90 -7.46
C THR A 133 -28.15 3.60 -7.48
N SER A 134 -28.28 2.96 -6.33
CA SER A 134 -29.20 1.84 -6.11
C SER A 134 -30.27 2.26 -5.10
N VAL A 135 -31.54 2.16 -5.51
CA VAL A 135 -32.67 2.45 -4.63
C VAL A 135 -33.58 1.22 -4.60
N ASN A 136 -33.73 0.61 -3.44
CA ASN A 136 -34.50 -0.63 -3.28
C ASN A 136 -34.06 -1.76 -4.24
N GLY A 137 -32.74 -1.90 -4.44
CA GLY A 137 -32.15 -2.90 -5.34
C GLY A 137 -32.29 -2.58 -6.84
N LYS A 138 -32.91 -1.44 -7.20
CA LYS A 138 -33.00 -0.97 -8.57
C LYS A 138 -31.90 0.05 -8.85
N GLN A 139 -30.97 -0.35 -9.69
CA GLN A 139 -29.85 0.51 -10.07
C GLN A 139 -30.19 1.43 -11.23
N SER A 140 -29.65 2.64 -11.19
CA SER A 140 -29.75 3.64 -12.25
C SER A 140 -28.44 4.40 -12.40
N ILE A 141 -28.17 4.94 -13.59
CA ILE A 141 -27.00 5.75 -13.86
C ILE A 141 -27.39 7.02 -14.63
N LYS A 142 -26.81 8.14 -14.19
CA LYS A 142 -26.91 9.43 -14.89
C LYS A 142 -25.53 9.79 -15.43
N PHE A 143 -25.47 10.09 -16.71
CA PHE A 143 -24.23 10.53 -17.35
C PHE A 143 -24.17 12.04 -17.48
N GLY A 144 -23.04 12.62 -17.12
CA GLY A 144 -22.75 14.02 -17.38
C GLY A 144 -22.49 14.30 -18.87
N SER A 145 -22.45 15.57 -19.22
CA SER A 145 -22.15 16.01 -20.59
C SER A 145 -20.72 15.67 -21.03
N SER A 146 -19.80 15.60 -20.07
CA SER A 146 -18.39 15.28 -20.32
C SER A 146 -18.12 13.79 -20.57
N PHE A 147 -19.08 12.91 -20.31
CA PHE A 147 -18.96 11.50 -20.65
C PHE A 147 -19.33 11.26 -22.11
N THR A 148 -18.38 10.82 -22.92
CA THR A 148 -18.58 10.51 -24.35
C THR A 148 -18.53 9.00 -24.60
N GLY A 149 -19.15 8.55 -25.69
CA GLY A 149 -19.11 7.13 -26.10
C GLY A 149 -20.41 6.36 -25.88
N ALA A 150 -20.31 5.05 -25.84
CA ALA A 150 -21.43 4.09 -25.89
C ALA A 150 -22.09 3.90 -24.50
N LYS A 151 -22.67 4.96 -23.92
CA LYS A 151 -23.23 5.00 -22.57
C LYS A 151 -24.12 3.82 -22.23
N LYS A 152 -25.09 3.49 -23.09
CA LYS A 152 -26.05 2.42 -22.85
C LYS A 152 -25.38 1.05 -22.82
N GLN A 153 -24.53 0.75 -23.80
CA GLN A 153 -23.84 -0.53 -23.90
C GLN A 153 -22.92 -0.77 -22.69
N LEU A 154 -22.21 0.28 -22.23
CA LEU A 154 -21.36 0.20 -21.04
C LEU A 154 -22.19 -0.05 -19.76
N TRP A 155 -23.35 0.58 -19.67
CA TRP A 155 -24.26 0.35 -18.56
C TRP A 155 -24.86 -1.07 -18.60
N ASP A 156 -25.29 -1.54 -19.75
CA ASP A 156 -25.92 -2.85 -19.90
C ASP A 156 -24.99 -4.02 -19.51
N ILE A 157 -23.68 -3.86 -19.63
CA ILE A 157 -22.70 -4.89 -19.18
C ILE A 157 -22.30 -4.75 -17.71
N THR A 158 -22.63 -3.62 -17.07
CA THR A 158 -22.24 -3.36 -15.67
C THR A 158 -23.09 -4.19 -14.72
N ARG A 159 -22.45 -5.05 -13.95
CA ARG A 159 -23.11 -5.86 -12.92
C ARG A 159 -23.38 -5.03 -11.66
N LYS A 160 -24.39 -5.43 -10.89
CA LYS A 160 -24.71 -4.75 -9.61
C LYS A 160 -23.58 -4.81 -8.59
N ASN A 161 -22.76 -5.87 -8.63
CA ASN A 161 -21.66 -6.14 -7.71
C ASN A 161 -20.29 -5.72 -8.26
N SER A 162 -20.23 -4.90 -9.30
CA SER A 162 -19.00 -4.36 -9.85
C SER A 162 -19.10 -2.85 -10.08
N LEU A 163 -17.99 -2.15 -10.06
CA LEU A 163 -17.93 -0.72 -10.38
C LEU A 163 -18.18 -0.49 -11.88
N PHE A 164 -18.92 0.57 -12.20
CA PHE A 164 -19.08 1.05 -13.57
C PHE A 164 -17.73 1.50 -14.15
N LEU A 165 -16.88 2.13 -13.33
CA LEU A 165 -15.51 2.49 -13.70
C LEU A 165 -14.76 1.30 -14.29
N SER A 166 -14.80 0.16 -13.58
CA SER A 166 -14.10 -1.08 -13.98
C SER A 166 -14.70 -1.71 -15.24
N ALA A 167 -16.03 -1.80 -15.30
CA ALA A 167 -16.74 -2.36 -16.44
C ALA A 167 -16.49 -1.57 -17.73
N ALA A 168 -16.60 -0.25 -17.65
CA ALA A 168 -16.41 0.63 -18.78
C ALA A 168 -14.95 0.72 -19.23
N ALA A 169 -13.98 0.67 -18.27
CA ALA A 169 -12.55 0.63 -18.60
C ALA A 169 -12.18 -0.67 -19.33
N THR A 170 -12.66 -1.81 -18.84
CA THR A 170 -12.46 -3.12 -19.49
C THR A 170 -13.07 -3.18 -20.88
N ALA A 171 -14.22 -2.51 -21.09
CA ALA A 171 -14.86 -2.39 -22.39
C ALA A 171 -14.22 -1.31 -23.33
N GLY A 172 -13.08 -0.72 -22.93
CA GLY A 172 -12.31 0.19 -23.78
C GLY A 172 -12.78 1.64 -23.79
N SER A 173 -13.57 2.10 -22.82
CA SER A 173 -13.99 3.52 -22.73
C SER A 173 -12.79 4.41 -22.43
N THR A 174 -12.40 5.27 -23.38
CA THR A 174 -11.22 6.14 -23.26
C THR A 174 -11.40 7.27 -22.24
N VAL A 175 -12.64 7.69 -22.00
CA VAL A 175 -12.96 8.83 -21.10
C VAL A 175 -12.57 8.55 -19.66
N ILE A 176 -12.68 7.31 -19.21
CA ILE A 176 -12.42 6.92 -17.83
C ILE A 176 -11.08 6.20 -17.65
N GLN A 177 -10.37 5.89 -18.73
CA GLN A 177 -9.07 5.19 -18.67
C GLN A 177 -8.05 5.90 -17.76
N PRO A 178 -7.92 7.24 -17.75
CA PRO A 178 -6.97 7.89 -16.84
C PRO A 178 -7.31 7.62 -15.37
N ALA A 179 -8.58 7.78 -14.99
CA ALA A 179 -9.03 7.51 -13.62
C ALA A 179 -8.86 6.04 -13.24
N PHE A 180 -9.27 5.12 -14.12
CA PHE A 180 -9.12 3.69 -13.90
C PHE A 180 -7.64 3.29 -13.71
N LYS A 181 -6.75 3.72 -14.59
CA LYS A 181 -5.33 3.38 -14.51
C LYS A 181 -4.68 3.88 -13.22
N SER A 182 -4.96 5.13 -12.85
CA SER A 182 -4.42 5.70 -11.61
C SER A 182 -4.87 4.93 -10.37
N LEU A 183 -6.13 4.53 -10.27
CA LEU A 183 -6.61 3.80 -9.12
C LEU A 183 -6.21 2.31 -9.15
N ALA A 184 -6.24 1.67 -10.32
CA ALA A 184 -5.99 0.23 -10.46
C ALA A 184 -4.51 -0.16 -10.41
N TYR A 185 -3.60 0.72 -10.84
CA TYR A 185 -2.19 0.36 -11.06
C TYR A 185 -1.17 1.26 -10.41
N ASP A 186 -1.53 2.52 -10.07
CA ASP A 186 -0.58 3.45 -9.45
C ASP A 186 -0.61 3.38 -7.91
N VAL A 187 -1.48 2.56 -7.31
CA VAL A 187 -1.49 2.23 -5.88
C VAL A 187 -1.01 0.80 -5.72
N LYS A 188 0.08 0.60 -4.99
CA LYS A 188 0.72 -0.72 -4.83
C LYS A 188 1.00 -1.00 -3.38
N ARG A 189 0.50 -2.13 -2.88
CA ARG A 189 0.82 -2.63 -1.54
C ARG A 189 2.01 -3.57 -1.59
N TYR A 190 2.89 -3.40 -0.62
CA TYR A 190 4.03 -4.26 -0.36
C TYR A 190 4.00 -4.71 1.10
N ASP A 191 4.42 -5.94 1.34
CA ASP A 191 4.52 -6.51 2.68
C ASP A 191 6.00 -6.53 3.09
N ALA A 192 6.34 -5.80 4.16
CA ALA A 192 7.71 -5.72 4.65
C ALA A 192 8.27 -7.06 5.15
N THR A 193 7.39 -8.01 5.46
CA THR A 193 7.75 -9.35 5.96
C THR A 193 7.69 -10.44 4.90
N GLN A 194 7.04 -10.17 3.74
CA GLN A 194 6.80 -11.15 2.67
C GLN A 194 7.24 -10.59 1.30
N TYR A 195 8.53 -10.39 1.13
CA TYR A 195 9.12 -9.79 -0.08
C TYR A 195 9.56 -10.83 -1.14
N ALA A 196 9.08 -12.05 -1.09
CA ALA A 196 9.43 -13.10 -2.07
C ALA A 196 9.02 -12.74 -3.51
N ASN A 197 7.92 -12.00 -3.66
CA ASN A 197 7.46 -11.52 -4.96
C ASN A 197 8.44 -10.49 -5.55
N GLU A 198 8.91 -9.54 -4.73
CA GLU A 198 9.88 -8.52 -5.10
C GLU A 198 11.20 -9.16 -5.51
N LEU A 199 11.71 -10.14 -4.76
CA LEU A 199 12.91 -10.89 -5.13
C LEU A 199 12.73 -11.64 -6.45
N THR A 200 11.54 -12.16 -6.73
CA THR A 200 11.23 -12.82 -8.01
C THR A 200 11.24 -11.81 -9.16
N GLU A 201 10.67 -10.64 -8.99
CA GLU A 201 10.71 -9.57 -10.00
C GLU A 201 12.14 -9.03 -10.21
N ILE A 202 12.93 -8.90 -9.14
CA ILE A 202 14.36 -8.54 -9.22
C ILE A 202 15.11 -9.56 -10.06
N LYS A 203 14.95 -10.87 -9.82
CA LYS A 203 15.54 -11.92 -10.65
C LYS A 203 15.22 -11.73 -12.14
N LYS A 204 13.97 -11.41 -12.47
CA LYS A 204 13.54 -11.15 -13.85
C LYS A 204 14.25 -9.95 -14.46
N LEU A 205 14.53 -8.89 -13.69
CA LEU A 205 15.28 -7.73 -14.17
C LEU A 205 16.71 -8.14 -14.59
N PHE A 206 17.40 -8.90 -13.76
CA PHE A 206 18.75 -9.40 -14.05
C PHE A 206 18.75 -10.30 -15.29
N ILE A 207 17.83 -11.25 -15.36
CA ILE A 207 17.72 -12.20 -16.51
C ILE A 207 17.46 -11.44 -17.83
N LYS A 208 16.68 -10.35 -17.79
CA LYS A 208 16.35 -9.53 -18.97
C LYS A 208 17.44 -8.51 -19.32
N GLY A 209 18.45 -8.33 -18.47
CA GLY A 209 19.45 -7.28 -18.62
C GLY A 209 18.88 -5.86 -18.49
N ASP A 210 17.81 -5.70 -17.68
CA ASP A 210 17.18 -4.40 -17.44
C ASP A 210 18.16 -3.49 -16.70
N SER A 211 18.23 -2.21 -17.11
CA SER A 211 19.15 -1.22 -16.50
C SER A 211 18.92 -1.02 -15.00
N ARG A 212 17.70 -1.25 -14.50
CA ARG A 212 17.37 -1.20 -13.07
C ARG A 212 18.13 -2.23 -12.24
N ALA A 213 18.50 -3.38 -12.80
CA ALA A 213 19.33 -4.37 -12.11
C ALA A 213 20.67 -3.78 -11.68
N ARG A 214 21.32 -2.99 -12.57
CA ARG A 214 22.57 -2.29 -12.25
C ARG A 214 22.38 -1.26 -11.13
N VAL A 215 21.27 -0.52 -11.14
CA VAL A 215 20.96 0.46 -10.07
C VAL A 215 20.78 -0.26 -8.73
N LEU A 216 20.08 -1.39 -8.71
CA LEU A 216 19.90 -2.20 -7.50
C LEU A 216 21.24 -2.72 -6.96
N SER A 217 22.13 -3.24 -7.80
CA SER A 217 23.48 -3.64 -7.39
C SER A 217 24.26 -2.47 -6.77
N GLN A 218 24.12 -1.26 -7.31
CA GLN A 218 24.77 -0.09 -6.73
C GLN A 218 24.17 0.30 -5.39
N LEU A 219 22.84 0.32 -5.27
CA LEU A 219 22.15 0.68 -4.01
C LEU A 219 22.51 -0.28 -2.88
N ILE A 220 22.51 -1.58 -3.12
CA ILE A 220 22.85 -2.57 -2.08
C ILE A 220 24.30 -2.44 -1.61
N LYS A 221 25.22 -2.14 -2.54
CA LYS A 221 26.63 -1.90 -2.24
C LYS A 221 26.84 -0.69 -1.32
N PHE A 222 26.02 0.37 -1.49
CA PHE A 222 26.07 1.57 -0.65
C PHE A 222 25.39 1.39 0.70
N ALA A 223 24.50 0.42 0.85
CA ALA A 223 23.79 0.17 2.09
C ALA A 223 24.66 -0.42 3.22
N ASP A 224 25.96 -0.62 2.98
CA ASP A 224 26.98 -1.10 3.93
C ASP A 224 26.63 -2.42 4.64
N ILE A 225 25.91 -3.28 3.96
CA ILE A 225 25.53 -4.62 4.45
C ILE A 225 26.56 -5.69 4.06
N GLY A 226 27.78 -5.28 3.66
CA GLY A 226 28.87 -6.18 3.30
C GLY A 226 28.85 -6.71 1.88
N ILE A 227 27.82 -6.39 1.10
CA ILE A 227 27.66 -6.82 -0.30
C ILE A 227 28.50 -5.96 -1.23
N ASP A 228 29.21 -6.58 -2.16
CA ASP A 228 30.01 -5.91 -3.19
C ASP A 228 29.35 -5.97 -4.57
N ASP A 229 28.61 -7.02 -4.88
CA ASP A 229 27.85 -7.16 -6.12
C ASP A 229 26.70 -8.17 -5.97
N ILE A 230 25.75 -8.11 -6.89
CA ILE A 230 24.65 -9.07 -7.03
C ILE A 230 24.59 -9.54 -8.46
N ASP A 231 24.35 -10.82 -8.64
CA ASP A 231 24.14 -11.45 -9.95
C ASP A 231 23.04 -12.51 -9.88
N VAL A 232 22.52 -12.91 -11.02
CA VAL A 232 21.58 -14.02 -11.14
C VAL A 232 22.26 -15.16 -11.87
N ARG A 233 22.34 -16.32 -11.22
CA ARG A 233 23.01 -17.51 -11.75
C ARG A 233 22.05 -18.69 -11.73
N GLN A 234 22.34 -19.66 -12.58
CA GLN A 234 21.59 -20.91 -12.61
C GLN A 234 21.80 -21.66 -11.28
N ALA A 235 20.68 -21.99 -10.62
CA ALA A 235 20.71 -22.77 -9.39
C ALA A 235 21.14 -24.21 -9.69
N GLU A 236 22.10 -24.74 -8.93
CA GLU A 236 22.67 -26.08 -9.17
C GLU A 236 21.70 -27.24 -8.91
N SER A 237 20.60 -27.01 -8.23
CA SER A 237 19.49 -27.97 -8.14
C SER A 237 18.22 -27.34 -7.57
N VAL A 238 17.14 -27.38 -8.33
CA VAL A 238 15.80 -27.12 -7.81
C VAL A 238 15.20 -28.45 -7.35
N PHE A 239 15.31 -28.75 -6.08
CA PHE A 239 14.63 -29.91 -5.50
C PHE A 239 13.11 -29.66 -5.47
N GLY A 240 12.37 -30.32 -6.35
CA GLY A 240 11.01 -30.76 -6.05
C GLY A 240 9.83 -30.01 -6.66
N LEU A 241 9.96 -28.83 -7.24
CA LEU A 241 8.82 -28.15 -7.86
C LEU A 241 8.80 -28.34 -9.37
N LYS A 242 7.97 -29.25 -9.85
CA LYS A 242 7.87 -29.60 -11.28
C LYS A 242 6.77 -28.85 -12.02
N GLU A 243 5.83 -28.20 -11.32
CA GLU A 243 4.64 -27.61 -11.92
C GLU A 243 4.27 -26.27 -11.26
N PRO A 244 3.69 -25.31 -11.99
CA PRO A 244 3.16 -24.08 -11.44
C PRO A 244 2.02 -24.36 -10.46
N PHE A 245 1.90 -23.54 -9.39
CA PHE A 245 0.81 -23.65 -8.40
C PHE A 245 -0.58 -23.26 -8.93
N VAL A 246 -0.68 -22.86 -10.19
CA VAL A 246 -1.93 -22.46 -10.85
C VAL A 246 -2.42 -23.63 -11.69
N ASP A 247 -3.71 -24.00 -11.57
CA ASP A 247 -4.32 -24.96 -12.47
C ASP A 247 -4.42 -24.36 -13.87
N LEU A 248 -3.56 -24.86 -14.78
CA LEU A 248 -3.43 -24.35 -16.14
C LEU A 248 -4.42 -24.98 -17.13
N LYS A 249 -5.39 -25.81 -16.65
CA LYS A 249 -6.26 -26.61 -17.52
C LYS A 249 -7.15 -25.76 -18.44
N ASP A 250 -7.56 -24.59 -17.96
CA ASP A 250 -8.47 -23.69 -18.69
C ASP A 250 -7.72 -22.57 -19.46
N ILE A 251 -6.40 -22.62 -19.50
CA ILE A 251 -5.57 -21.61 -20.19
C ILE A 251 -5.21 -22.12 -21.61
N PRO A 252 -5.32 -21.29 -22.66
CA PRO A 252 -4.90 -21.62 -24.01
C PRO A 252 -3.46 -22.10 -24.04
N GLU A 253 -3.15 -23.08 -24.92
CA GLU A 253 -1.86 -23.79 -24.97
C GLU A 253 -0.67 -22.84 -25.17
N GLU A 254 -0.82 -21.80 -25.99
CA GLU A 254 0.22 -20.78 -26.20
C GLU A 254 0.53 -20.00 -24.92
N ALA A 255 -0.49 -19.59 -24.17
CA ALA A 255 -0.33 -18.88 -22.92
C ALA A 255 0.20 -19.81 -21.80
N ARG A 256 -0.20 -21.09 -21.81
CA ARG A 256 0.32 -22.11 -20.91
C ARG A 256 1.83 -22.31 -21.10
N ASN A 257 2.29 -22.45 -22.33
CA ASN A 257 3.71 -22.60 -22.64
C ASN A 257 4.54 -21.41 -22.14
N ILE A 258 4.03 -20.18 -22.29
CA ILE A 258 4.69 -18.97 -21.78
C ILE A 258 4.77 -19.00 -20.25
N ILE A 259 3.70 -19.39 -19.58
CA ILE A 259 3.64 -19.48 -18.10
C ILE A 259 4.61 -20.57 -17.60
N GLU A 260 4.63 -21.73 -18.25
CA GLU A 260 5.55 -22.82 -17.89
C GLU A 260 7.02 -22.46 -18.14
N GLU A 261 7.34 -21.78 -19.24
CA GLU A 261 8.68 -21.29 -19.50
C GLU A 261 9.14 -20.22 -18.51
N ASP A 262 8.26 -19.26 -18.19
CA ASP A 262 8.54 -18.23 -17.17
C ASP A 262 8.68 -18.86 -15.77
N PHE A 263 7.87 -19.87 -15.45
CA PHE A 263 7.98 -20.62 -14.22
C PHE A 263 9.32 -21.36 -14.16
N LYS A 264 9.67 -22.15 -15.18
CA LYS A 264 10.95 -22.87 -15.25
C LYS A 264 12.14 -21.92 -15.16
N ARG A 265 12.10 -20.78 -15.84
CA ARG A 265 13.15 -19.74 -15.75
C ARG A 265 13.25 -19.16 -14.35
N SER A 266 12.13 -18.82 -13.71
CA SER A 266 12.12 -18.21 -12.38
C SER A 266 12.69 -19.12 -11.30
N PHE A 267 12.53 -20.44 -11.43
CA PHE A 267 13.06 -21.43 -10.48
C PHE A 267 14.43 -21.99 -10.88
N SER A 268 14.85 -21.87 -12.14
CA SER A 268 16.18 -22.30 -12.58
C SER A 268 17.28 -21.30 -12.25
N TYR A 269 16.92 -20.10 -11.81
CA TYR A 269 17.86 -19.03 -11.49
C TYR A 269 17.63 -18.54 -10.05
N ASP A 270 18.73 -18.24 -9.35
CA ASP A 270 18.68 -17.62 -8.04
C ASP A 270 19.56 -16.37 -7.98
N LEU A 271 19.29 -15.50 -6.99
CA LEU A 271 20.12 -14.36 -6.66
C LEU A 271 21.38 -14.84 -5.92
N PHE A 272 22.50 -14.34 -6.35
CA PHE A 272 23.80 -14.57 -5.74
C PHE A 272 24.40 -13.23 -5.32
N PHE A 273 25.03 -13.22 -4.18
CA PHE A 273 25.59 -12.05 -3.53
C PHE A 273 27.08 -12.25 -3.32
N HIS A 274 27.88 -11.29 -3.78
CA HIS A 274 29.32 -11.27 -3.57
C HIS A 274 29.64 -10.39 -2.36
N HIS A 275 30.32 -10.95 -1.36
CA HIS A 275 30.66 -10.25 -0.14
C HIS A 275 32.05 -9.62 -0.18
N LYS A 276 32.19 -8.42 0.42
CA LYS A 276 33.48 -7.73 0.59
C LYS A 276 34.44 -8.58 1.45
N GLY A 277 35.72 -8.60 1.06
CA GLY A 277 36.77 -9.28 1.81
C GLY A 277 36.87 -10.79 1.58
N VAL A 278 36.01 -11.36 0.77
CA VAL A 278 36.09 -12.74 0.27
C VAL A 278 36.84 -12.70 -1.06
N GLY A 279 37.85 -13.55 -1.24
CA GLY A 279 38.62 -13.57 -2.48
C GLY A 279 37.76 -13.77 -3.72
N ASP A 280 38.30 -13.41 -4.89
CA ASP A 280 37.60 -13.50 -6.17
C ASP A 280 36.90 -14.85 -6.33
N GLY A 281 35.55 -14.83 -6.42
CA GLY A 281 34.76 -16.02 -6.77
C GLY A 281 33.86 -16.59 -5.68
N LEU A 282 33.80 -16.03 -4.46
CA LEU A 282 32.86 -16.49 -3.46
C LEU A 282 31.53 -15.72 -3.52
N TRP A 283 30.53 -16.44 -3.96
CA TRP A 283 29.16 -15.96 -4.11
C TRP A 283 28.23 -16.81 -3.22
N PHE A 284 27.40 -16.15 -2.43
CA PHE A 284 26.37 -16.79 -1.62
C PHE A 284 25.02 -16.69 -2.31
N ASN A 285 24.25 -17.77 -2.30
CA ASN A 285 22.88 -17.74 -2.82
C ASN A 285 21.90 -17.07 -1.84
N SER A 286 20.70 -16.76 -2.29
CA SER A 286 19.68 -16.07 -1.50
C SER A 286 19.33 -16.76 -0.17
N ASN A 287 19.46 -18.11 -0.08
CA ASN A 287 19.17 -18.86 1.15
C ASN A 287 20.29 -18.72 2.20
N GLN A 288 21.47 -18.32 1.79
CA GLN A 288 22.62 -18.11 2.66
C GLN A 288 22.69 -16.66 3.17
N GLU A 289 21.87 -15.77 2.59
CA GLU A 289 21.81 -14.38 2.98
C GLU A 289 20.89 -14.11 4.16
N SER A 290 21.21 -13.03 4.88
CA SER A 290 20.37 -12.55 5.98
C SER A 290 19.01 -12.06 5.48
N GLU A 291 17.97 -12.19 6.32
CA GLU A 291 16.66 -11.62 6.00
C GLU A 291 16.74 -10.09 5.83
N GLY A 292 17.57 -9.39 6.60
CA GLY A 292 17.79 -7.95 6.46
C GLY A 292 18.38 -7.55 5.09
N THR A 293 19.34 -8.32 4.57
CA THR A 293 19.90 -8.11 3.22
C THR A 293 18.83 -8.23 2.13
N LYS A 294 18.05 -9.31 2.20
CA LYS A 294 16.97 -9.58 1.24
C LYS A 294 15.88 -8.52 1.33
N ALA A 295 15.50 -8.12 2.53
CA ALA A 295 14.54 -7.05 2.76
C ALA A 295 15.05 -5.71 2.19
N ALA A 296 16.30 -5.32 2.48
CA ALA A 296 16.89 -4.10 1.94
C ALA A 296 16.85 -4.07 0.40
N LEU A 297 17.22 -5.18 -0.24
CA LEU A 297 17.16 -5.31 -1.69
C LEU A 297 15.72 -5.16 -2.24
N ALA A 298 14.75 -5.79 -1.59
CA ALA A 298 13.35 -5.67 -1.94
C ALA A 298 12.84 -4.23 -1.79
N PHE A 299 13.20 -3.53 -0.72
CA PHE A 299 12.82 -2.13 -0.50
C PHE A 299 13.46 -1.19 -1.52
N PHE A 300 14.73 -1.39 -1.89
CA PHE A 300 15.34 -0.61 -2.97
C PHE A 300 14.62 -0.83 -4.30
N PHE A 301 14.17 -2.05 -4.57
CA PHE A 301 13.35 -2.34 -5.75
C PHE A 301 12.00 -1.62 -5.70
N VAL A 302 11.32 -1.62 -4.54
CA VAL A 302 10.07 -0.89 -4.34
C VAL A 302 10.27 0.61 -4.55
N ALA A 303 11.32 1.20 -3.94
CA ALA A 303 11.65 2.61 -4.14
C ALA A 303 11.91 2.93 -5.60
N LEU A 304 12.79 2.16 -6.27
CA LEU A 304 13.15 2.38 -7.66
C LEU A 304 11.93 2.33 -8.59
N ASN A 305 11.04 1.36 -8.40
CA ASN A 305 9.82 1.24 -9.21
C ASN A 305 8.83 2.38 -8.93
N SER A 306 8.63 2.74 -7.66
CA SER A 306 7.69 3.79 -7.30
C SER A 306 8.17 5.15 -7.75
N LEU A 307 9.44 5.49 -7.50
CA LEU A 307 10.05 6.77 -7.90
C LEU A 307 10.12 6.94 -9.42
N SER A 308 10.42 5.86 -10.16
CA SER A 308 10.46 5.92 -11.63
C SER A 308 9.08 6.10 -12.27
N SER A 309 8.03 5.56 -11.64
CA SER A 309 6.66 5.55 -12.20
C SER A 309 5.74 6.60 -11.59
N GLY A 310 6.13 7.30 -10.51
CA GLY A 310 5.29 8.25 -9.80
C GLY A 310 4.10 7.59 -9.08
N THR A 311 4.27 6.34 -8.59
CA THR A 311 3.19 5.55 -7.96
C THR A 311 3.17 5.72 -6.45
N LEU A 312 2.04 5.37 -5.82
CA LEU A 312 1.89 5.28 -4.37
C LEU A 312 2.32 3.88 -3.89
N ALA A 313 3.32 3.83 -3.01
CA ALA A 313 3.69 2.64 -2.27
C ALA A 313 2.97 2.62 -0.91
N LEU A 314 2.30 1.51 -0.61
CA LEU A 314 1.68 1.21 0.68
C LEU A 314 2.52 0.11 1.34
N ILE A 315 3.14 0.40 2.49
CA ILE A 315 4.01 -0.56 3.17
C ILE A 315 3.58 -0.70 4.63
N ASP A 316 3.24 -1.91 5.03
CA ASP A 316 2.93 -2.20 6.42
C ASP A 316 4.20 -2.63 7.16
N GLU A 317 4.40 -2.13 8.40
CA GLU A 317 5.54 -2.43 9.29
C GLU A 317 6.91 -2.25 8.61
N LEU A 318 7.12 -1.09 7.97
CA LEU A 318 8.34 -0.79 7.21
C LEU A 318 9.64 -0.97 8.02
N ASP A 319 9.57 -0.78 9.35
CA ASP A 319 10.69 -0.94 10.29
C ASP A 319 11.02 -2.39 10.68
N SER A 320 10.19 -3.37 10.31
CA SER A 320 10.33 -4.76 10.78
C SER A 320 11.64 -5.45 10.36
N SER A 321 12.22 -5.03 9.24
CA SER A 321 13.38 -5.70 8.63
C SER A 321 14.55 -4.78 8.27
N LEU A 322 14.42 -3.47 8.49
CA LEU A 322 15.45 -2.49 8.14
C LEU A 322 16.11 -1.90 9.38
N HIS A 323 17.45 -1.73 9.32
CA HIS A 323 18.13 -0.92 10.31
C HIS A 323 17.61 0.54 10.24
N PRO A 324 17.42 1.25 11.40
CA PRO A 324 16.88 2.60 11.43
C PRO A 324 17.56 3.60 10.47
N THR A 325 18.86 3.49 10.25
CA THR A 325 19.58 4.34 9.29
C THR A 325 19.10 4.12 7.86
N LEU A 326 18.96 2.86 7.43
CA LEU A 326 18.46 2.52 6.08
C LEU A 326 16.98 2.90 5.91
N LEU A 327 16.20 2.76 6.97
CA LEU A 327 14.80 3.20 6.99
C LEU A 327 14.70 4.72 6.76
N ARG A 328 15.53 5.51 7.44
CA ARG A 328 15.60 6.98 7.25
C ARG A 328 15.96 7.35 5.83
N ASP A 329 16.97 6.72 5.26
CA ASP A 329 17.42 6.96 3.89
C ASP A 329 16.34 6.57 2.89
N PHE A 330 15.67 5.42 3.09
CA PHE A 330 14.56 4.98 2.25
C PHE A 330 13.40 5.99 2.24
N VAL A 331 12.98 6.48 3.40
CA VAL A 331 11.90 7.47 3.52
C VAL A 331 12.30 8.79 2.86
N SER A 332 13.56 9.21 3.03
CA SER A 332 14.09 10.45 2.44
C SER A 332 14.04 10.44 0.90
N LEU A 333 14.20 9.28 0.25
CA LEU A 333 14.09 9.17 -1.21
C LEU A 333 12.74 9.67 -1.75
N PHE A 334 11.65 9.52 -0.99
CA PHE A 334 10.32 9.97 -1.41
C PHE A 334 10.08 11.44 -1.11
N SER A 335 10.73 11.99 -0.07
CA SER A 335 10.56 13.39 0.34
C SER A 335 11.37 14.35 -0.52
N ASP A 336 12.53 13.93 -1.03
CA ASP A 336 13.45 14.77 -1.80
C ASP A 336 13.01 14.88 -3.27
N SER A 337 12.94 16.12 -3.77
CA SER A 337 12.55 16.40 -5.15
C SER A 337 13.59 15.96 -6.20
N GLU A 338 14.86 15.84 -5.83
CA GLU A 338 15.91 15.36 -6.74
C GLU A 338 15.79 13.85 -6.99
N THR A 339 15.48 13.09 -5.96
CA THR A 339 15.28 11.63 -6.06
C THR A 339 13.87 11.26 -6.48
N ASN A 340 12.87 12.14 -6.29
CA ASN A 340 11.47 11.92 -6.60
C ASN A 340 10.88 12.95 -7.58
N PRO A 341 11.43 13.10 -8.79
CA PRO A 341 10.93 14.06 -9.78
C PRO A 341 9.53 13.70 -10.32
N ASN A 342 9.14 12.43 -10.30
CA ASN A 342 7.84 11.96 -10.81
C ASN A 342 6.72 12.01 -9.76
N GLY A 343 7.05 12.43 -8.53
CA GLY A 343 6.06 12.61 -7.48
C GLY A 343 5.46 11.32 -6.95
N ALA A 344 6.25 10.28 -6.80
CA ALA A 344 5.87 9.08 -6.07
C ALA A 344 5.43 9.41 -4.64
N GLN A 345 4.53 8.60 -4.09
CA GLN A 345 4.03 8.77 -2.73
C GLN A 345 4.31 7.51 -1.91
N LEU A 346 4.46 7.67 -0.60
CA LEU A 346 4.68 6.59 0.35
C LEU A 346 3.73 6.75 1.53
N ILE A 347 2.94 5.72 1.80
CA ILE A 347 2.24 5.54 3.08
C ILE A 347 2.81 4.30 3.73
N PHE A 348 3.23 4.40 4.97
CA PHE A 348 3.73 3.24 5.70
C PHE A 348 3.33 3.26 7.17
N SER A 349 3.16 2.08 7.74
CA SER A 349 3.06 1.93 9.19
C SER A 349 4.44 1.64 9.78
N THR A 350 4.66 2.11 11.01
CA THR A 350 5.93 1.90 11.73
C THR A 350 5.76 2.05 13.24
N HIS A 351 6.67 1.45 13.98
CA HIS A 351 6.89 1.67 15.41
C HIS A 351 8.18 2.47 15.70
N ASP A 352 8.97 2.77 14.66
CA ASP A 352 10.23 3.50 14.82
C ASP A 352 10.01 4.99 15.02
N VAL A 353 10.11 5.44 16.25
CA VAL A 353 9.98 6.85 16.64
C VAL A 353 11.18 7.71 16.22
N THR A 354 12.28 7.10 15.76
CA THR A 354 13.49 7.87 15.37
C THR A 354 13.24 8.73 14.14
N LEU A 355 12.27 8.38 13.29
CA LEU A 355 11.89 9.15 12.11
C LEU A 355 11.26 10.50 12.47
N MET A 356 10.57 10.61 13.60
CA MET A 356 9.92 11.84 14.08
C MET A 356 10.60 12.45 15.32
N THR A 357 11.86 12.05 15.58
CA THR A 357 12.63 12.52 16.74
C THR A 357 13.89 13.25 16.27
N ARG A 358 14.10 14.46 16.77
CA ARG A 358 15.40 15.13 16.64
C ARG A 358 16.40 14.51 17.60
N THR A 359 17.38 13.83 17.05
CA THR A 359 18.55 13.36 17.79
C THR A 359 19.80 14.00 17.22
N SER A 360 20.51 14.83 18.00
CA SER A 360 21.77 15.40 17.52
C SER A 360 22.79 14.27 17.24
N PRO A 361 23.45 14.22 16.07
CA PRO A 361 23.45 15.21 14.99
C PRO A 361 22.36 15.00 13.89
N MET A 362 21.41 14.09 14.06
CA MET A 362 20.40 13.76 13.05
C MET A 362 19.18 14.68 13.15
N GLU A 363 18.75 15.23 12.03
CA GLU A 363 17.50 15.98 11.90
C GLU A 363 16.29 15.05 11.81
N GLU A 364 15.08 15.57 12.06
CA GLU A 364 13.83 14.85 11.80
C GLU A 364 13.74 14.50 10.31
N VAL A 365 13.35 13.27 9.98
CA VAL A 365 13.07 12.83 8.59
C VAL A 365 11.66 13.19 8.19
N LEU A 366 10.72 13.09 9.15
CA LEU A 366 9.31 13.37 8.93
C LEU A 366 8.95 14.76 9.43
N GLU A 367 8.28 15.51 8.57
CA GLU A 367 7.60 16.72 8.98
C GLU A 367 6.28 16.37 9.69
N ARG A 368 5.69 17.31 10.42
CA ARG A 368 4.51 17.08 11.26
C ARG A 368 3.25 16.74 10.50
N ASP A 369 3.10 17.30 9.29
CA ASP A 369 2.02 17.01 8.36
C ASP A 369 2.17 15.66 7.66
N GLN A 370 3.30 14.96 7.88
CA GLN A 370 3.56 13.61 7.41
C GLN A 370 3.24 12.53 8.47
N VAL A 371 2.92 12.93 9.70
CA VAL A 371 2.71 12.01 10.82
C VAL A 371 1.22 11.85 11.12
N TRP A 372 0.78 10.60 11.17
CA TRP A 372 -0.58 10.18 11.49
C TRP A 372 -0.57 9.19 12.62
N PHE A 373 -1.58 9.26 13.47
CA PHE A 373 -1.78 8.32 14.56
C PHE A 373 -3.03 7.50 14.35
N VAL A 374 -3.01 6.25 14.79
CA VAL A 374 -4.20 5.39 14.87
C VAL A 374 -4.36 4.93 16.30
N GLU A 375 -5.50 5.24 16.88
CA GLU A 375 -5.91 4.74 18.19
C GLU A 375 -7.13 3.83 18.06
N LYS A 376 -7.35 3.01 19.09
CA LYS A 376 -8.54 2.17 19.19
C LYS A 376 -9.19 2.42 20.55
N ASP A 377 -10.49 2.69 20.53
CA ASP A 377 -11.27 2.90 21.75
C ASP A 377 -11.66 1.58 22.45
N SER A 378 -12.37 1.69 23.56
CA SER A 378 -12.87 0.56 24.35
C SER A 378 -13.95 -0.26 23.65
N GLU A 379 -14.58 0.27 22.61
CA GLU A 379 -15.58 -0.41 21.79
C GLU A 379 -14.93 -1.15 20.59
N GLY A 380 -13.61 -1.04 20.46
CA GLY A 380 -12.85 -1.65 19.37
C GLY A 380 -12.86 -0.85 18.07
N THR A 381 -13.35 0.40 18.11
CA THR A 381 -13.38 1.31 16.97
C THR A 381 -12.05 2.01 16.81
N SER A 382 -11.48 1.95 15.62
CA SER A 382 -10.24 2.67 15.27
C SER A 382 -10.54 4.08 14.77
N GLN A 383 -9.65 5.02 15.09
CA GLN A 383 -9.69 6.40 14.61
C GLN A 383 -8.32 6.79 14.05
N LEU A 384 -8.32 7.46 12.89
CA LEU A 384 -7.13 8.00 12.25
C LEU A 384 -7.04 9.51 12.54
N ILE A 385 -5.92 9.97 13.10
CA ILE A 385 -5.75 11.33 13.62
C ILE A 385 -4.45 11.91 13.05
N ALA A 386 -4.52 13.07 12.41
CA ALA A 386 -3.31 13.78 11.98
C ALA A 386 -2.55 14.32 13.20
N ALA A 387 -1.22 14.20 13.23
CA ALA A 387 -0.42 14.79 14.32
C ALA A 387 -0.67 16.29 14.49
N MET A 388 -1.01 16.99 13.42
CA MET A 388 -1.32 18.40 13.41
C MET A 388 -2.62 18.78 14.15
N GLU A 389 -3.55 17.85 14.34
CA GLU A 389 -4.77 18.08 15.14
C GLU A 389 -4.45 18.38 16.60
N TYR A 390 -3.33 17.84 17.10
CA TYR A 390 -2.81 18.14 18.43
C TYR A 390 -2.08 19.51 18.53
N SER A 391 -1.97 20.26 17.42
CA SER A 391 -1.30 21.57 17.34
C SER A 391 0.10 21.57 17.98
N PRO A 392 1.00 20.65 17.63
CA PRO A 392 2.31 20.54 18.27
C PRO A 392 3.17 21.79 18.01
N ARG A 393 3.90 22.27 19.02
CA ARG A 393 4.76 23.45 18.91
C ARG A 393 5.97 23.16 18.01
N ALA A 394 6.52 24.19 17.35
CA ALA A 394 7.61 24.04 16.38
C ALA A 394 8.88 23.35 16.92
N ASN A 395 9.17 23.45 18.20
CA ASN A 395 10.32 22.84 18.87
C ASN A 395 9.97 21.59 19.68
N GLU A 396 8.74 21.09 19.58
CA GLU A 396 8.27 19.93 20.32
C GLU A 396 8.77 18.63 19.69
N ASN A 397 9.27 17.72 20.49
CA ASN A 397 9.73 16.40 20.05
C ASN A 397 8.55 15.44 19.97
N LEU A 398 8.09 15.18 18.75
CA LEU A 398 6.92 14.31 18.49
C LEU A 398 7.14 12.88 19.01
N GLY A 399 8.31 12.30 18.75
CA GLY A 399 8.61 10.93 19.16
C GLY A 399 8.59 10.75 20.68
N ARG A 400 9.19 11.69 21.41
CA ARG A 400 9.16 11.66 22.88
C ARG A 400 7.74 11.79 23.43
N ASN A 401 6.94 12.69 22.86
CA ASN A 401 5.57 12.91 23.31
C ASN A 401 4.69 11.69 22.98
N TYR A 402 4.87 11.09 21.81
CA TYR A 402 4.20 9.86 21.45
C TYR A 402 4.51 8.74 22.46
N LEU A 403 5.79 8.50 22.79
CA LEU A 403 6.19 7.50 23.78
C LEU A 403 5.64 7.76 25.19
N ASN A 404 5.37 9.01 25.51
CA ASN A 404 4.73 9.40 26.77
C ASN A 404 3.18 9.33 26.73
N GLY A 405 2.57 8.91 25.62
CA GLY A 405 1.13 8.80 25.46
C GLY A 405 0.41 10.16 25.38
N VAL A 406 1.10 11.22 24.95
CA VAL A 406 0.53 12.57 24.86
C VAL A 406 -0.48 12.68 23.72
N TYR A 407 -0.25 11.97 22.61
CA TYR A 407 -1.12 12.03 21.43
C TYR A 407 -2.16 10.92 21.41
N VAL A 408 -1.72 9.67 21.58
CA VAL A 408 -2.60 8.51 21.60
C VAL A 408 -2.25 7.61 22.78
N PRO A 409 -3.22 6.92 23.39
CA PRO A 409 -2.95 5.98 24.46
C PRO A 409 -2.01 4.87 23.97
N LEU A 410 -0.89 4.67 24.66
CA LEU A 410 -0.03 3.53 24.42
C LEU A 410 -0.30 2.47 25.49
N PRO A 411 -0.28 1.18 25.13
CA PRO A 411 -0.39 0.12 26.12
C PRO A 411 0.79 0.24 27.12
N ASN A 412 0.45 0.24 28.39
CA ASN A 412 1.43 0.15 29.47
C ASN A 412 1.27 -1.20 30.18
N PRO A 413 1.65 -2.32 29.54
CA PRO A 413 1.47 -3.63 30.10
C PRO A 413 2.49 -3.85 31.21
N SER A 414 2.01 -3.91 32.44
CA SER A 414 2.84 -4.34 33.59
C SER A 414 3.04 -5.84 33.58
N PHE A 415 3.54 -6.42 32.48
CA PHE A 415 3.77 -7.87 32.36
C PHE A 415 4.59 -8.42 33.51
N HIS A 416 5.61 -7.69 33.94
CA HIS A 416 6.44 -8.10 35.08
C HIS A 416 5.60 -8.20 36.36
N GLN A 417 4.74 -7.24 36.63
CA GLN A 417 3.89 -7.23 37.83
C GLN A 417 2.84 -8.34 37.76
N LEU A 418 2.18 -8.51 36.60
CA LEU A 418 1.21 -9.56 36.39
C LEU A 418 1.86 -10.94 36.52
N MET A 419 3.02 -11.17 35.91
CA MET A 419 3.75 -12.44 36.01
C MET A 419 4.18 -12.72 37.44
N ALA A 420 4.69 -11.72 38.17
CA ALA A 420 5.05 -11.83 39.57
C ALA A 420 3.85 -12.18 40.45
N GLN A 421 2.68 -11.67 40.15
CA GLN A 421 1.44 -12.02 40.84
C GLN A 421 0.99 -13.45 40.53
N LEU A 422 0.95 -13.85 39.28
CA LEU A 422 0.59 -15.22 38.86
C LEU A 422 1.54 -16.28 39.45
N MET A 423 2.82 -15.98 39.49
CA MET A 423 3.81 -16.88 40.11
C MET A 423 3.63 -17.00 41.61
N LYS A 424 3.21 -15.92 42.32
CA LYS A 424 2.89 -15.96 43.76
C LYS A 424 1.59 -16.70 44.06
N GLU A 425 0.61 -16.61 43.17
CA GLU A 425 -0.70 -17.28 43.30
C GLU A 425 -0.62 -18.78 42.97
N GLY A 426 0.55 -19.29 42.61
CA GLY A 426 0.78 -20.70 42.32
C GLY A 426 0.10 -21.17 41.03
N ALA A 427 -0.06 -20.28 40.04
CA ALA A 427 -0.52 -20.68 38.72
C ALA A 427 0.40 -21.82 38.22
N ASP A 428 -0.19 -22.97 37.97
CA ASP A 428 0.53 -24.17 37.53
C ASP A 428 1.01 -23.95 36.10
N ILE A 429 2.24 -23.43 35.97
CA ILE A 429 2.86 -23.12 34.65
C ILE A 429 3.57 -24.38 34.10
N ASN A 430 3.52 -25.50 34.85
CA ASN A 430 4.15 -26.78 34.50
C ASN A 430 3.13 -27.82 34.02
N GLY A 431 2.06 -27.40 33.34
CA GLY A 431 1.09 -28.27 32.70
C GLY A 431 1.53 -28.82 31.34
#